data_1e1d65ab84324d35f822f16c42041338
#
_entry.id   1e1d65ab84324d35f822f16c42041338
#
_cell.length_a   1.000
_cell.length_b   1.000
_cell.length_c   1.000
_cell.angle_alpha   90.00
_cell.angle_beta   90.00
_cell.angle_gamma   90.00
#
_symmetry.space_group_name_H-M   'P 1'
#
loop_
_entity.id
_entity.type
_entity.pdbx_description
1 polymer ?
#
loop_
_entity_poly.entity_id
_entity_poly.type
_entity_poly.pdbx_seq_one_letter_code
_entity_poly.pdbx_strand_id
1 'polypeptide(L)'
;MIGRTAGSIIAVALFAAAAGPVGHEDTTLAVRLPSGESRLFWRASRAPVQWTAADVRLIGLVTWHPGQPGVEWATLPIAGHGEAHALTLVLARLDPRAMSFDLAWAIEGDRPAWTIDRAGDAALALNAGMFVERLPWGWVVMNGRERLPPGHGPLSSALVGLADGRLVWVDGDDVSTWRGRAEGDVRFAFQSYPTLLAGDGEVPAALRDGSINEAHRDARLALGLDRQGRLLVAMTRLDSPIPGADRVPFGLTVPEMAAVMGAFGAQHAMLLDGGISAQLAISDSVGHAKEWKGLRKVPLALVARAGH
;
A
#
# COMPACT_ATOMS: atom_id res chain seq x y z
N MET A 1 24.62 32.08 39.37
CA MET A 1 24.87 32.06 37.90
C MET A 1 24.02 30.95 37.34
N ILE A 2 22.92 31.32 36.69
CA ILE A 2 21.95 30.38 36.15
C ILE A 2 22.08 30.46 34.61
N GLY A 3 22.65 29.41 34.04
CA GLY A 3 22.77 29.29 32.57
C GLY A 3 21.45 28.85 31.96
N ARG A 4 20.84 29.73 31.15
CA ARG A 4 19.69 29.43 30.33
C ARG A 4 20.18 28.79 29.01
N THR A 5 19.89 27.52 28.78
CA THR A 5 20.00 26.89 27.47
C THR A 5 18.77 27.25 26.64
N ALA A 6 18.99 28.01 25.58
CA ALA A 6 17.97 28.32 24.58
C ALA A 6 17.73 27.08 23.71
N GLY A 7 16.58 26.49 23.83
CA GLY A 7 16.11 25.47 22.89
C GLY A 7 15.58 26.13 21.62
N SER A 8 16.23 25.87 20.50
CA SER A 8 15.74 26.28 19.17
C SER A 8 14.50 25.50 18.80
N ILE A 9 13.36 26.15 18.82
CA ILE A 9 12.12 25.63 18.25
C ILE A 9 12.21 25.90 16.74
N ILE A 10 12.41 24.85 15.96
CA ILE A 10 12.26 24.90 14.51
C ILE A 10 10.75 24.93 14.22
N ALA A 11 10.24 26.12 13.92
CA ALA A 11 8.88 26.28 13.42
C ALA A 11 8.86 25.78 11.97
N VAL A 12 8.25 24.60 11.75
CA VAL A 12 7.86 24.15 10.41
C VAL A 12 6.68 25.02 9.99
N ALA A 13 6.92 26.00 9.17
CA ALA A 13 5.88 26.78 8.52
C ALA A 13 5.16 25.88 7.51
N LEU A 14 3.97 25.39 7.86
CA LEU A 14 3.01 24.82 6.93
C LEU A 14 2.55 25.96 5.99
N PHE A 15 3.08 25.98 4.78
CA PHE A 15 2.45 26.73 3.69
C PHE A 15 1.15 26.00 3.29
N ALA A 16 0.07 26.33 3.95
CA ALA A 16 -1.26 26.08 3.43
C ALA A 16 -1.50 27.08 2.30
N ALA A 17 -1.11 26.75 1.09
CA ALA A 17 -1.62 27.44 -0.09
C ALA A 17 -3.12 27.11 -0.14
N ALA A 18 -3.97 28.13 0.03
CA ALA A 18 -5.39 28.04 -0.20
C ALA A 18 -5.63 27.83 -1.71
N ALA A 19 -5.52 26.57 -2.16
CA ALA A 19 -6.01 26.18 -3.46
C ALA A 19 -7.53 26.08 -3.34
N GLY A 20 -8.26 26.87 -4.10
CA GLY A 20 -9.70 26.70 -4.26
C GLY A 20 -10.01 25.28 -4.75
N PRO A 21 -11.28 24.81 -4.67
CA PRO A 21 -11.64 23.47 -5.09
C PRO A 21 -11.29 23.28 -6.56
N VAL A 22 -10.18 22.60 -6.83
CA VAL A 22 -9.86 22.11 -8.17
C VAL A 22 -10.90 21.02 -8.45
N GLY A 23 -11.78 21.26 -9.42
CA GLY A 23 -12.77 20.26 -9.81
C GLY A 23 -12.04 18.96 -10.15
N HIS A 24 -12.57 17.84 -9.65
CA HIS A 24 -12.00 16.47 -9.84
C HIS A 24 -11.72 16.12 -11.32
N GLU A 25 -12.33 16.83 -12.26
CA GLU A 25 -12.26 16.55 -13.69
C GLU A 25 -10.88 16.75 -14.32
N ASP A 26 -10.01 17.55 -13.72
CA ASP A 26 -8.70 17.89 -14.27
C ASP A 26 -7.50 17.20 -13.60
N THR A 27 -7.75 16.34 -12.61
CA THR A 27 -6.67 15.61 -11.93
C THR A 27 -6.02 14.58 -12.87
N THR A 28 -4.69 14.59 -12.91
CA THR A 28 -3.91 13.70 -13.78
C THR A 28 -2.74 13.07 -13.05
N LEU A 29 -2.31 11.91 -13.52
CA LEU A 29 -1.07 11.27 -13.09
C LEU A 29 -0.14 11.03 -14.29
N ALA A 30 1.12 11.37 -14.11
CA ALA A 30 2.17 11.21 -15.10
C ALA A 30 3.46 10.64 -14.48
N VAL A 31 4.23 9.92 -15.26
CA VAL A 31 5.61 9.55 -14.92
C VAL A 31 6.53 10.66 -15.34
N ARG A 32 7.44 11.09 -14.46
CA ARG A 32 8.54 11.99 -14.80
C ARG A 32 9.72 11.18 -15.32
N LEU A 33 10.16 11.49 -16.52
CA LEU A 33 11.32 10.87 -17.14
C LEU A 33 12.61 11.59 -16.73
N PRO A 34 13.78 10.90 -16.78
CA PRO A 34 15.07 11.55 -16.57
C PRO A 34 15.36 12.73 -17.52
N SER A 35 14.73 12.76 -18.69
CA SER A 35 14.78 13.86 -19.65
C SER A 35 14.06 15.13 -19.15
N GLY A 36 13.27 15.07 -18.08
CA GLY A 36 12.37 16.11 -17.61
C GLY A 36 10.99 16.08 -18.27
N GLU A 37 10.78 15.26 -19.29
CA GLU A 37 9.47 15.03 -19.89
C GLU A 37 8.54 14.28 -18.92
N SER A 38 7.23 14.58 -18.96
CA SER A 38 6.20 13.86 -18.23
C SER A 38 5.31 13.06 -19.17
N ARG A 39 5.10 11.79 -18.88
CA ARG A 39 4.19 10.93 -19.63
C ARG A 39 2.94 10.62 -18.83
N LEU A 40 1.83 11.17 -19.31
CA LEU A 40 0.51 10.97 -18.74
C LEU A 40 0.09 9.51 -18.88
N PHE A 41 -0.42 8.88 -17.79
CA PHE A 41 -0.99 7.56 -17.82
C PHE A 41 -2.43 7.51 -17.28
N TRP A 42 -2.88 8.51 -16.56
CA TRP A 42 -4.23 8.58 -16.03
C TRP A 42 -4.76 10.02 -15.95
N ARG A 43 -6.07 10.16 -16.12
CA ARG A 43 -6.82 11.42 -15.99
C ARG A 43 -8.20 11.12 -15.38
N ALA A 44 -8.64 11.86 -14.37
CA ALA A 44 -9.89 11.65 -13.66
C ALA A 44 -11.11 11.67 -14.60
N SER A 45 -11.20 12.67 -15.49
CA SER A 45 -12.30 12.82 -16.45
C SER A 45 -12.39 11.69 -17.49
N ARG A 46 -11.36 10.83 -17.59
CA ARG A 46 -11.30 9.67 -18.48
C ARG A 46 -10.85 8.40 -17.75
N ALA A 47 -11.10 8.38 -16.44
CA ALA A 47 -10.75 7.22 -15.61
C ALA A 47 -11.51 5.98 -16.11
N PRO A 48 -10.84 4.86 -16.33
CA PRO A 48 -11.51 3.63 -16.72
C PRO A 48 -12.36 3.12 -15.56
N VAL A 49 -13.50 2.57 -15.86
CA VAL A 49 -14.35 1.87 -14.89
C VAL A 49 -13.79 0.48 -14.56
N GLN A 50 -12.91 -0.04 -15.42
CA GLN A 50 -12.28 -1.35 -15.28
C GLN A 50 -10.90 -1.37 -15.93
N TRP A 51 -9.93 -1.94 -15.26
CA TRP A 51 -8.58 -2.18 -15.76
C TRP A 51 -8.44 -3.62 -16.27
N THR A 52 -8.68 -3.81 -17.56
CA THR A 52 -8.64 -5.14 -18.17
C THR A 52 -7.22 -5.65 -18.43
N ALA A 53 -6.22 -4.76 -18.43
CA ALA A 53 -4.80 -5.08 -18.59
C ALA A 53 -3.93 -3.98 -18.01
N ALA A 54 -2.67 -4.31 -17.72
CA ALA A 54 -1.65 -3.32 -17.37
C ALA A 54 -1.40 -2.34 -18.53
N ASP A 55 -1.03 -1.09 -18.23
CA ASP A 55 -0.57 -0.15 -19.25
C ASP A 55 0.86 -0.52 -19.69
N VAL A 56 0.98 -1.15 -20.85
CA VAL A 56 2.27 -1.62 -21.38
C VAL A 56 3.29 -0.48 -21.57
N ARG A 57 2.80 0.75 -21.85
CA ARG A 57 3.67 1.92 -22.01
C ARG A 57 4.23 2.37 -20.66
N LEU A 58 3.40 2.32 -19.61
CA LEU A 58 3.84 2.61 -18.24
C LEU A 58 4.82 1.55 -17.75
N ILE A 59 4.49 0.27 -17.93
CA ILE A 59 5.37 -0.85 -17.54
C ILE A 59 6.73 -0.74 -18.22
N GLY A 60 6.77 -0.33 -19.50
CA GLY A 60 8.01 -0.14 -20.26
C GLY A 60 8.91 1.01 -19.77
N LEU A 61 8.40 1.88 -18.89
CA LEU A 61 9.19 2.94 -18.25
C LEU A 61 9.84 2.49 -16.93
N VAL A 62 9.46 1.33 -16.41
CA VAL A 62 9.91 0.86 -15.10
C VAL A 62 11.16 0.03 -15.23
N THR A 63 12.21 0.41 -14.54
CA THR A 63 13.41 -0.42 -14.37
C THR A 63 13.24 -1.27 -13.12
N TRP A 64 12.98 -2.55 -13.31
CA TRP A 64 12.86 -3.51 -12.23
C TRP A 64 14.23 -3.98 -11.77
N HIS A 65 14.45 -3.97 -10.47
CA HIS A 65 15.64 -4.50 -9.80
C HIS A 65 15.30 -5.85 -9.17
N PRO A 66 16.21 -6.83 -9.22
CA PRO A 66 16.04 -8.09 -8.53
C PRO A 66 16.14 -7.87 -7.01
N GLY A 67 15.19 -8.47 -6.28
CA GLY A 67 15.27 -8.67 -4.84
C GLY A 67 15.73 -10.09 -4.51
N GLN A 68 15.35 -10.59 -3.33
CA GLN A 68 15.47 -12.01 -2.98
C GLN A 68 14.65 -12.86 -3.98
N PRO A 69 14.91 -14.19 -4.09
CA PRO A 69 14.19 -15.07 -5.00
C PRO A 69 12.66 -14.86 -4.91
N GLY A 70 12.01 -14.60 -6.06
CA GLY A 70 10.59 -14.32 -6.15
C GLY A 70 10.19 -12.85 -5.92
N VAL A 71 11.14 -11.93 -5.70
CA VAL A 71 10.87 -10.49 -5.52
C VAL A 71 11.54 -9.67 -6.61
N GLU A 72 10.80 -8.76 -7.19
CA GLU A 72 11.30 -7.65 -8.02
C GLU A 72 10.76 -6.34 -7.45
N TRP A 73 11.55 -5.29 -7.51
CA TRP A 73 11.15 -3.98 -7.03
C TRP A 73 11.62 -2.84 -7.92
N ALA A 74 10.97 -1.70 -7.84
CA ALA A 74 11.34 -0.51 -8.59
C ALA A 74 10.94 0.76 -7.82
N THR A 75 11.56 1.88 -8.22
CA THR A 75 11.07 3.22 -7.87
C THR A 75 10.77 3.99 -9.13
N LEU A 76 9.68 4.75 -9.11
CA LEU A 76 9.24 5.51 -10.27
C LEU A 76 8.81 6.92 -9.83
N PRO A 77 9.45 7.98 -10.35
CA PRO A 77 9.02 9.33 -10.07
C PRO A 77 7.69 9.61 -10.78
N ILE A 78 6.69 10.01 -10.03
CA ILE A 78 5.39 10.40 -10.56
C ILE A 78 5.07 11.85 -10.20
N ALA A 79 4.23 12.47 -10.99
CA ALA A 79 3.69 13.79 -10.77
C ALA A 79 2.21 13.80 -11.11
N GLY A 80 1.46 14.67 -10.45
CA GLY A 80 0.08 14.95 -10.77
C GLY A 80 -0.10 16.40 -11.17
N HIS A 81 -1.27 16.71 -11.73
CA HIS A 81 -1.68 18.09 -11.94
C HIS A 81 -2.22 18.69 -10.63
N GLY A 82 -1.95 19.97 -10.40
CA GLY A 82 -2.37 20.65 -9.17
C GLY A 82 -1.50 20.29 -7.96
N GLU A 83 -2.14 19.83 -6.89
CA GLU A 83 -1.48 19.50 -5.63
C GLU A 83 -0.72 18.17 -5.60
N ALA A 84 -0.92 17.31 -6.61
CA ALA A 84 -0.16 16.06 -6.72
C ALA A 84 1.27 16.38 -7.18
N HIS A 85 2.08 16.86 -6.28
CA HIS A 85 3.46 17.24 -6.51
C HIS A 85 4.34 16.04 -6.83
N ALA A 86 5.64 16.26 -6.86
CA ALA A 86 6.64 15.24 -7.06
C ALA A 86 6.54 14.13 -5.99
N LEU A 87 6.21 12.92 -6.42
CA LEU A 87 6.15 11.75 -5.58
C LEU A 87 7.08 10.67 -6.14
N THR A 88 7.59 9.82 -5.27
CA THR A 88 8.21 8.55 -5.63
C THR A 88 7.23 7.42 -5.35
N LEU A 89 6.90 6.67 -6.39
CA LEU A 89 6.18 5.42 -6.28
C LEU A 89 7.19 4.29 -6.07
N VAL A 90 7.07 3.58 -4.96
CA VAL A 90 7.83 2.36 -4.67
C VAL A 90 6.94 1.18 -5.03
N LEU A 91 7.45 0.31 -5.87
CA LEU A 91 6.75 -0.86 -6.38
C LEU A 91 7.47 -2.14 -5.99
N ALA A 92 6.72 -3.19 -5.68
CA ALA A 92 7.25 -4.54 -5.59
C ALA A 92 6.29 -5.55 -6.22
N ARG A 93 6.84 -6.59 -6.86
CA ARG A 93 6.11 -7.75 -7.34
C ARG A 93 6.69 -9.00 -6.70
N LEU A 94 5.82 -9.87 -6.21
CA LEU A 94 6.21 -11.11 -5.56
C LEU A 94 5.53 -12.29 -6.25
N ASP A 95 6.31 -13.33 -6.54
CA ASP A 95 5.77 -14.63 -6.97
C ASP A 95 5.44 -15.47 -5.72
N PRO A 96 4.16 -15.70 -5.38
CA PRO A 96 3.80 -16.45 -4.19
C PRO A 96 4.32 -17.91 -4.20
N ARG A 97 4.61 -18.46 -5.38
CA ARG A 97 5.13 -19.83 -5.50
C ARG A 97 6.58 -19.96 -5.03
N ALA A 98 7.32 -18.85 -5.01
CA ALA A 98 8.71 -18.78 -4.55
C ALA A 98 8.84 -18.27 -3.11
N MET A 99 7.71 -18.02 -2.43
CA MET A 99 7.70 -17.32 -1.15
C MET A 99 6.80 -17.99 -0.11
N SER A 100 7.13 -17.77 1.14
CA SER A 100 6.23 -18.01 2.28
C SER A 100 5.77 -16.68 2.87
N PHE A 101 4.50 -16.62 3.27
CA PHE A 101 3.89 -15.41 3.85
C PHE A 101 3.41 -15.69 5.26
N ASP A 102 3.63 -14.75 6.17
CA ASP A 102 3.12 -14.79 7.54
C ASP A 102 2.68 -13.41 8.00
N LEU A 103 1.84 -13.37 9.03
CA LEU A 103 1.51 -12.15 9.74
C LEU A 103 2.35 -12.04 11.02
N ALA A 104 2.90 -10.86 11.26
CA ALA A 104 3.54 -10.52 12.52
C ALA A 104 2.56 -9.69 13.35
N TRP A 105 2.02 -10.30 14.41
CA TRP A 105 1.24 -9.62 15.43
C TRP A 105 2.17 -8.95 16.42
N ALA A 106 2.08 -7.64 16.57
CA ALA A 106 3.00 -6.88 17.39
C ALA A 106 2.24 -5.89 18.28
N ILE A 107 1.65 -6.42 19.33
CA ILE A 107 1.05 -5.65 20.42
C ILE A 107 1.80 -6.03 21.70
N GLU A 108 2.46 -5.05 22.32
CA GLU A 108 3.19 -5.18 23.56
C GLU A 108 2.43 -4.43 24.67
N GLY A 109 1.93 -5.18 25.66
CA GLY A 109 0.95 -4.67 26.60
C GLY A 109 -0.36 -4.31 25.86
N ASP A 110 -0.65 -3.01 25.76
CA ASP A 110 -1.82 -2.48 25.06
C ASP A 110 -1.45 -1.59 23.86
N ARG A 111 -0.21 -1.64 23.37
CA ARG A 111 0.31 -0.70 22.35
C ARG A 111 0.85 -1.41 21.12
N PRO A 112 0.62 -0.86 19.92
CA PRO A 112 1.29 -1.30 18.69
C PRO A 112 2.80 -1.20 18.85
N ALA A 113 3.52 -2.21 18.35
CA ALA A 113 4.96 -2.35 18.58
C ALA A 113 5.79 -2.64 17.33
N TRP A 114 5.15 -3.02 16.18
CA TRP A 114 5.89 -3.33 14.98
C TRP A 114 6.40 -2.07 14.27
N THR A 115 7.65 -2.12 13.88
CA THR A 115 8.28 -1.19 12.92
C THR A 115 9.06 -2.01 11.92
N ILE A 116 9.43 -1.38 10.81
CA ILE A 116 10.18 -2.04 9.75
C ILE A 116 11.52 -2.62 10.24
N ASP A 117 12.12 -2.05 11.27
CA ASP A 117 13.35 -2.58 11.89
C ASP A 117 13.16 -4.00 12.46
N ARG A 118 11.92 -4.47 12.60
CA ARG A 118 11.56 -5.84 13.02
C ARG A 118 11.32 -6.80 11.86
N ALA A 119 11.57 -6.37 10.62
CA ALA A 119 11.40 -7.22 9.44
C ALA A 119 12.39 -8.42 9.44
N GLY A 120 13.54 -8.26 10.09
CA GLY A 120 14.55 -9.31 10.18
C GLY A 120 15.08 -9.71 8.80
N ASP A 121 15.05 -11.01 8.51
CA ASP A 121 15.48 -11.63 7.25
C ASP A 121 14.41 -11.66 6.15
N ALA A 122 13.34 -10.89 6.30
CA ALA A 122 12.27 -10.85 5.32
C ALA A 122 12.76 -10.39 3.94
N ALA A 123 12.32 -11.09 2.91
CA ALA A 123 12.49 -10.65 1.54
C ALA A 123 11.65 -9.40 1.24
N LEU A 124 10.47 -9.32 1.87
CA LEU A 124 9.64 -8.12 1.91
C LEU A 124 8.82 -8.11 3.21
N ALA A 125 8.67 -6.92 3.82
CA ALA A 125 7.77 -6.71 4.95
C ALA A 125 7.09 -5.35 4.84
N LEU A 126 5.82 -5.29 5.27
CA LEU A 126 5.02 -4.06 5.26
C LEU A 126 3.95 -4.12 6.35
N ASN A 127 3.41 -2.96 6.75
CA ASN A 127 2.24 -2.96 7.64
C ASN A 127 1.03 -3.55 6.91
N ALA A 128 0.21 -4.32 7.63
CA ALA A 128 -0.92 -5.06 7.07
C ALA A 128 -2.26 -4.59 7.66
N GLY A 129 -3.23 -4.38 6.78
CA GLY A 129 -4.58 -3.95 7.16
C GLY A 129 -4.69 -2.47 7.51
N MET A 130 -5.88 -2.09 7.95
CA MET A 130 -6.17 -0.80 8.58
C MET A 130 -6.20 -0.97 10.09
N PHE A 131 -6.06 0.12 10.83
CA PHE A 131 -6.02 0.09 12.29
C PHE A 131 -7.06 1.04 12.86
N VAL A 132 -7.78 0.56 13.87
CA VAL A 132 -8.66 1.38 14.70
C VAL A 132 -8.04 1.47 16.08
N GLU A 133 -7.68 2.68 16.49
CA GLU A 133 -6.94 2.94 17.74
C GLU A 133 -5.62 2.15 17.81
N ARG A 134 -5.64 0.96 18.39
CA ARG A 134 -4.45 0.15 18.69
C ARG A 134 -4.50 -1.25 18.11
N LEU A 135 -5.63 -1.63 17.50
CA LEU A 135 -5.88 -2.96 16.98
C LEU A 135 -6.01 -2.94 15.45
N PRO A 136 -5.67 -4.02 14.77
CA PRO A 136 -6.06 -4.20 13.38
C PRO A 136 -7.59 -4.14 13.26
N TRP A 137 -8.07 -3.55 12.16
CA TRP A 137 -9.48 -3.55 11.84
C TRP A 137 -9.82 -4.78 10.97
N GLY A 138 -10.93 -5.42 11.31
CA GLY A 138 -11.49 -6.50 10.51
C GLY A 138 -10.86 -7.86 10.77
N TRP A 139 -11.12 -8.80 9.87
CA TRP A 139 -10.76 -10.20 10.04
C TRP A 139 -9.25 -10.41 10.08
N VAL A 140 -8.79 -11.08 11.13
CA VAL A 140 -7.40 -11.52 11.26
C VAL A 140 -7.35 -12.97 11.68
N VAL A 141 -6.68 -13.79 10.86
CA VAL A 141 -6.35 -15.20 11.16
C VAL A 141 -4.84 -15.32 11.20
N MET A 142 -4.31 -16.04 12.18
CA MET A 142 -2.89 -16.33 12.30
C MET A 142 -2.68 -17.78 12.74
N ASN A 143 -1.82 -18.49 12.04
CA ASN A 143 -1.56 -19.92 12.30
C ASN A 143 -2.85 -20.75 12.39
N GLY A 144 -3.79 -20.52 11.46
CA GLY A 144 -5.08 -21.21 11.40
C GLY A 144 -6.08 -20.80 12.48
N ARG A 145 -5.79 -19.80 13.31
CA ARG A 145 -6.68 -19.35 14.40
C ARG A 145 -7.15 -17.93 14.19
N GLU A 146 -8.45 -17.72 14.26
CA GLU A 146 -9.02 -16.37 14.27
C GLU A 146 -8.55 -15.58 15.49
N ARG A 147 -8.03 -14.38 15.24
CA ARG A 147 -7.63 -13.41 16.26
C ARG A 147 -8.65 -12.29 16.41
N LEU A 148 -9.21 -11.85 15.28
CA LEU A 148 -10.22 -10.81 15.22
C LEU A 148 -11.30 -11.22 14.22
N PRO A 149 -12.58 -10.95 14.53
CA PRO A 149 -13.69 -11.23 13.62
C PRO A 149 -13.68 -10.27 12.42
N PRO A 150 -14.44 -10.61 11.34
CA PRO A 150 -14.61 -9.72 10.22
C PRO A 150 -15.16 -8.35 10.61
N GLY A 151 -14.57 -7.32 10.01
CA GLY A 151 -15.13 -5.97 10.01
C GLY A 151 -16.24 -5.85 8.96
N HIS A 152 -17.14 -4.88 9.15
CA HIS A 152 -18.24 -4.61 8.24
C HIS A 152 -17.97 -3.32 7.47
N GLY A 153 -18.19 -3.36 6.17
CA GLY A 153 -18.05 -2.20 5.30
C GLY A 153 -18.13 -2.58 3.82
N PRO A 154 -18.78 -1.76 2.97
CA PRO A 154 -19.07 -2.12 1.57
C PRO A 154 -17.84 -2.15 0.68
N LEU A 155 -16.72 -1.58 1.12
CA LEU A 155 -15.48 -1.51 0.36
C LEU A 155 -14.34 -2.21 1.11
N SER A 156 -14.57 -3.41 1.61
CA SER A 156 -13.52 -4.17 2.27
C SER A 156 -13.12 -5.39 1.44
N SER A 157 -11.88 -5.82 1.59
CA SER A 157 -11.34 -7.04 1.01
C SER A 157 -10.40 -7.71 2.01
N ALA A 158 -10.16 -8.99 1.83
CA ALA A 158 -9.17 -9.72 2.63
C ALA A 158 -8.18 -10.46 1.73
N LEU A 159 -6.91 -10.47 2.16
CA LEU A 159 -5.91 -11.40 1.64
C LEU A 159 -5.87 -12.62 2.55
N VAL A 160 -6.00 -13.79 1.95
CA VAL A 160 -6.02 -15.09 2.63
C VAL A 160 -4.85 -15.93 2.13
N GLY A 161 -4.01 -16.40 3.03
CA GLY A 161 -2.98 -17.41 2.75
C GLY A 161 -3.47 -18.78 3.19
N LEU A 162 -3.48 -19.71 2.25
CA LEU A 162 -3.89 -21.08 2.49
C LEU A 162 -2.75 -21.95 3.03
N ALA A 163 -3.10 -23.10 3.61
CA ALA A 163 -2.13 -24.07 4.12
C ALA A 163 -1.19 -24.62 3.03
N ASP A 164 -1.66 -24.66 1.77
CA ASP A 164 -0.88 -25.10 0.60
C ASP A 164 0.01 -23.99 0.01
N GLY A 165 0.05 -22.79 0.63
CA GLY A 165 0.87 -21.66 0.23
C GLY A 165 0.22 -20.73 -0.79
N ARG A 166 -0.95 -21.07 -1.36
CA ARG A 166 -1.66 -20.18 -2.27
C ARG A 166 -2.19 -18.95 -1.55
N LEU A 167 -2.20 -17.82 -2.27
CA LEU A 167 -2.88 -16.61 -1.86
C LEU A 167 -4.23 -16.51 -2.56
N VAL A 168 -5.26 -16.12 -1.82
CA VAL A 168 -6.61 -15.91 -2.32
C VAL A 168 -7.06 -14.51 -1.91
N TRP A 169 -7.69 -13.82 -2.86
CA TRP A 169 -8.38 -12.58 -2.58
C TRP A 169 -9.84 -12.87 -2.27
N VAL A 170 -10.38 -12.22 -1.24
CA VAL A 170 -11.76 -12.39 -0.79
C VAL A 170 -12.39 -11.00 -0.70
N ASP A 171 -13.47 -10.79 -1.45
CA ASP A 171 -14.24 -9.56 -1.35
C ASP A 171 -15.04 -9.52 -0.03
N GLY A 172 -15.32 -8.32 0.46
CA GLY A 172 -15.86 -8.14 1.81
C GLY A 172 -17.15 -8.90 2.10
N ASP A 173 -18.02 -9.04 1.10
CA ASP A 173 -19.29 -9.78 1.23
C ASP A 173 -19.06 -11.30 1.42
N ASP A 174 -17.96 -11.81 0.88
CA ASP A 174 -17.61 -13.24 0.95
C ASP A 174 -16.78 -13.61 2.20
N VAL A 175 -16.29 -12.65 2.97
CA VAL A 175 -15.43 -12.91 4.14
C VAL A 175 -16.14 -13.80 5.16
N SER A 176 -17.45 -13.64 5.35
CA SER A 176 -18.23 -14.50 6.26
C SER A 176 -18.27 -15.96 5.82
N THR A 177 -18.34 -16.21 4.52
CA THR A 177 -18.30 -17.57 3.91
C THR A 177 -16.91 -18.19 4.10
N TRP A 178 -15.85 -17.40 3.92
CA TRP A 178 -14.48 -17.85 4.14
C TRP A 178 -14.17 -18.10 5.61
N ARG A 179 -14.74 -17.31 6.51
CA ARG A 179 -14.63 -17.52 7.96
C ARG A 179 -15.11 -18.91 8.37
N GLY A 180 -16.21 -19.39 7.78
CA GLY A 180 -16.73 -20.74 8.05
C GLY A 180 -15.84 -21.89 7.56
N ARG A 181 -14.91 -21.61 6.63
CA ARG A 181 -13.95 -22.59 6.09
C ARG A 181 -12.60 -22.58 6.83
N ALA A 182 -12.39 -21.62 7.74
CA ALA A 182 -11.06 -21.29 8.27
C ALA A 182 -10.42 -22.39 9.13
N GLU A 183 -11.18 -23.34 9.65
CA GLU A 183 -10.62 -24.44 10.45
C GLU A 183 -9.92 -25.45 9.53
N GLY A 184 -8.61 -25.29 9.37
CA GLY A 184 -7.71 -26.22 8.67
C GLY A 184 -7.14 -25.72 7.34
N ASP A 185 -7.88 -24.93 6.57
CA ASP A 185 -7.46 -24.51 5.22
C ASP A 185 -6.77 -23.13 5.20
N VAL A 186 -7.15 -22.23 6.09
CA VAL A 186 -6.61 -20.86 6.17
C VAL A 186 -5.46 -20.82 7.16
N ARG A 187 -4.26 -20.52 6.66
CA ARG A 187 -3.07 -20.32 7.50
C ARG A 187 -3.06 -18.93 8.11
N PHE A 188 -3.29 -17.91 7.27
CA PHE A 188 -3.44 -16.54 7.71
C PHE A 188 -4.48 -15.78 6.87
N ALA A 189 -5.05 -14.75 7.44
CA ALA A 189 -5.86 -13.78 6.71
C ALA A 189 -5.76 -12.41 7.39
N PHE A 190 -5.87 -11.36 6.60
CA PHE A 190 -6.15 -10.02 7.12
C PHE A 190 -7.07 -9.27 6.17
N GLN A 191 -7.99 -8.50 6.75
CA GLN A 191 -8.94 -7.64 6.06
C GLN A 191 -8.47 -6.18 6.06
N SER A 192 -8.80 -5.44 5.00
CA SER A 192 -8.52 -4.01 4.91
C SER A 192 -9.57 -3.29 4.06
N TYR A 193 -9.47 -1.97 4.01
CA TYR A 193 -10.33 -1.10 3.19
C TYR A 193 -9.63 0.22 2.85
N PRO A 194 -10.10 1.00 1.86
CA PRO A 194 -11.08 0.58 0.88
C PRO A 194 -10.49 -0.38 -0.15
N THR A 195 -11.35 -1.22 -0.73
CA THR A 195 -11.08 -1.93 -1.97
C THR A 195 -10.85 -0.90 -3.07
N LEU A 196 -9.73 -1.00 -3.75
CA LEU A 196 -9.35 -0.15 -4.87
C LEU A 196 -9.81 -0.73 -6.21
N LEU A 197 -9.67 -2.03 -6.35
CA LEU A 197 -10.07 -2.82 -7.51
C LEU A 197 -10.77 -4.09 -7.01
N ALA A 198 -11.97 -4.31 -7.47
CA ALA A 198 -12.71 -5.56 -7.31
C ALA A 198 -12.34 -6.53 -8.43
N GLY A 199 -12.93 -7.70 -8.43
CA GLY A 199 -12.66 -8.75 -9.42
C GLY A 199 -12.53 -8.23 -10.85
N ASP A 200 -11.59 -8.78 -11.61
CA ASP A 200 -11.28 -8.39 -12.98
C ASP A 200 -10.82 -6.93 -13.19
N GLY A 201 -10.36 -6.27 -12.12
CA GLY A 201 -9.85 -4.90 -12.17
C GLY A 201 -10.94 -3.83 -12.21
N GLU A 202 -12.15 -4.14 -11.80
CA GLU A 202 -13.25 -3.17 -11.70
C GLU A 202 -12.94 -2.13 -10.60
N VAL A 203 -13.12 -0.85 -10.94
CA VAL A 203 -13.06 0.24 -9.97
C VAL A 203 -14.42 0.34 -9.28
N PRO A 204 -14.52 0.15 -7.96
CA PRO A 204 -15.79 0.23 -7.23
C PRO A 204 -16.53 1.55 -7.50
N ALA A 205 -17.87 1.49 -7.62
CA ALA A 205 -18.70 2.67 -7.90
C ALA A 205 -18.45 3.79 -6.87
N ALA A 206 -18.32 3.44 -5.60
CA ALA A 206 -18.06 4.38 -4.53
C ALA A 206 -16.74 5.18 -4.66
N LEU A 207 -15.78 4.69 -5.45
CA LEU A 207 -14.56 5.43 -5.82
C LEU A 207 -14.74 6.34 -7.04
N ARG A 208 -15.92 6.35 -7.66
CA ARG A 208 -16.22 7.08 -8.88
C ARG A 208 -17.36 8.11 -8.72
N ASP A 209 -18.18 7.95 -7.70
CA ASP A 209 -19.41 8.76 -7.48
C ASP A 209 -19.29 9.73 -6.30
N GLY A 210 -18.11 9.83 -5.67
CA GLY A 210 -17.87 10.75 -4.56
C GLY A 210 -18.48 10.30 -3.22
N SER A 211 -18.94 9.06 -3.10
CA SER A 211 -19.52 8.56 -1.84
C SER A 211 -18.48 8.32 -0.74
N ILE A 212 -17.18 8.35 -1.08
CA ILE A 212 -16.08 8.40 -0.12
C ILE A 212 -15.30 9.72 -0.25
N ASN A 213 -14.52 10.09 0.77
CA ASN A 213 -13.69 11.28 0.69
C ASN A 213 -12.53 11.08 -0.31
N GLU A 214 -12.77 11.44 -1.56
CA GLU A 214 -11.85 11.30 -2.68
C GLU A 214 -10.76 12.37 -2.71
N ALA A 215 -11.00 13.52 -2.06
CA ALA A 215 -10.10 14.67 -2.11
C ALA A 215 -8.91 14.56 -1.15
N HIS A 216 -8.99 13.67 -0.16
CA HIS A 216 -7.94 13.54 0.84
C HIS A 216 -6.68 12.90 0.26
N ARG A 217 -5.59 13.70 0.23
CA ARG A 217 -4.26 13.25 -0.17
C ARG A 217 -3.47 12.76 1.02
N ASP A 218 -2.86 11.58 0.86
CA ASP A 218 -2.05 10.97 1.92
C ASP A 218 -0.97 10.07 1.31
N ALA A 219 0.07 9.77 2.06
CA ALA A 219 0.98 8.68 1.72
C ALA A 219 0.17 7.37 1.65
N ARG A 220 0.19 6.70 0.51
CA ARG A 220 -0.61 5.49 0.28
C ARG A 220 0.28 4.26 0.29
N LEU A 221 -0.27 3.19 0.84
CA LEU A 221 0.25 1.83 0.71
C LEU A 221 -0.89 0.95 0.24
N ALA A 222 -0.68 0.23 -0.84
CA ALA A 222 -1.67 -0.68 -1.41
C ALA A 222 -1.08 -2.05 -1.69
N LEU A 223 -1.95 -3.04 -1.64
CA LEU A 223 -1.66 -4.42 -1.95
C LEU A 223 -2.67 -4.93 -2.96
N GLY A 224 -2.24 -5.75 -3.92
CA GLY A 224 -3.12 -6.34 -4.92
C GLY A 224 -2.60 -7.65 -5.45
N LEU A 225 -3.45 -8.35 -6.21
CA LEU A 225 -3.08 -9.53 -7.00
C LEU A 225 -3.26 -9.23 -8.49
N ASP A 226 -2.29 -9.63 -9.30
CA ASP A 226 -2.40 -9.59 -10.75
C ASP A 226 -3.04 -10.88 -11.32
N ARG A 227 -3.26 -10.93 -12.64
CA ARG A 227 -3.83 -12.11 -13.33
C ARG A 227 -3.00 -13.37 -13.21
N GLN A 228 -1.71 -13.25 -12.96
CA GLN A 228 -0.81 -14.37 -12.77
C GLN A 228 -0.78 -14.84 -11.31
N GLY A 229 -1.56 -14.19 -10.44
CA GLY A 229 -1.58 -14.45 -9.00
C GLY A 229 -0.36 -13.88 -8.27
N ARG A 230 0.43 -12.99 -8.90
CA ARG A 230 1.54 -12.34 -8.23
C ARG A 230 1.00 -11.23 -7.32
N LEU A 231 1.63 -11.08 -6.18
CA LEU A 231 1.34 -10.00 -5.27
C LEU A 231 2.00 -8.71 -5.77
N LEU A 232 1.22 -7.63 -5.89
CA LEU A 232 1.69 -6.30 -6.24
C LEU A 232 1.58 -5.40 -5.01
N VAL A 233 2.68 -4.75 -4.66
CA VAL A 233 2.74 -3.72 -3.62
C VAL A 233 3.06 -2.38 -4.27
N ALA A 234 2.36 -1.34 -3.88
CA ALA A 234 2.65 0.03 -4.29
C ALA A 234 2.59 0.97 -3.08
N MET A 235 3.63 1.79 -2.92
CA MET A 235 3.74 2.77 -1.84
C MET A 235 4.12 4.13 -2.42
N THR A 236 3.48 5.19 -1.95
CA THR A 236 3.85 6.56 -2.33
C THR A 236 4.70 7.21 -1.25
N ARG A 237 5.70 7.99 -1.69
CA ARG A 237 6.54 8.82 -0.85
C ARG A 237 6.67 10.21 -1.46
N LEU A 238 6.72 11.23 -0.62
CA LEU A 238 7.04 12.58 -1.09
C LEU A 238 8.47 12.57 -1.65
N ASP A 239 8.62 13.05 -2.89
CA ASP A 239 9.93 13.27 -3.49
C ASP A 239 10.49 14.61 -2.99
N SER A 240 11.44 14.54 -2.08
CA SER A 240 12.03 15.72 -1.45
C SER A 240 13.53 15.55 -1.25
N PRO A 241 14.32 16.58 -1.52
CA PRO A 241 15.75 16.57 -1.23
C PRO A 241 16.05 16.70 0.28
N ILE A 242 15.04 16.99 1.10
CA ILE A 242 15.21 17.18 2.54
C ILE A 242 15.17 15.78 3.21
N PRO A 243 16.21 15.38 3.94
CA PRO A 243 16.24 14.10 4.63
C PRO A 243 15.05 13.92 5.59
N GLY A 244 14.32 12.81 5.44
CA GLY A 244 13.16 12.48 6.28
C GLY A 244 11.85 13.14 5.85
N ALA A 245 11.86 14.10 4.91
CA ALA A 245 10.62 14.69 4.39
C ALA A 245 9.80 13.72 3.53
N ASP A 246 10.42 12.65 3.05
CA ASP A 246 9.74 11.52 2.39
C ASP A 246 8.70 10.85 3.27
N ARG A 247 8.79 11.03 4.61
CA ARG A 247 7.84 10.50 5.60
C ARG A 247 6.64 11.39 5.84
N VAL A 248 6.61 12.60 5.25
CA VAL A 248 5.44 13.47 5.35
C VAL A 248 4.24 12.73 4.76
N PRO A 249 3.10 12.68 5.49
CA PRO A 249 1.91 11.95 5.06
C PRO A 249 1.17 12.71 3.94
N PHE A 250 1.84 12.84 2.79
CA PHE A 250 1.31 13.47 1.60
C PHE A 250 1.51 12.56 0.38
N GLY A 251 0.53 12.52 -0.52
CA GLY A 251 0.62 11.65 -1.67
C GLY A 251 -0.63 11.66 -2.55
N LEU A 252 -1.17 10.49 -2.82
CA LEU A 252 -2.28 10.29 -3.72
C LEU A 252 -3.64 10.30 -3.02
N THR A 253 -4.68 10.60 -3.77
CA THR A 253 -6.07 10.31 -3.39
C THR A 253 -6.35 8.81 -3.53
N VAL A 254 -7.50 8.35 -3.06
CA VAL A 254 -7.89 6.93 -3.19
C VAL A 254 -8.11 6.53 -4.65
N PRO A 255 -8.83 7.30 -5.50
CA PRO A 255 -8.99 7.01 -6.92
C PRO A 255 -7.67 7.01 -7.70
N GLU A 256 -6.75 7.92 -7.38
CA GLU A 256 -5.42 7.94 -7.99
C GLU A 256 -4.61 6.69 -7.65
N MET A 257 -4.72 6.19 -6.41
CA MET A 257 -4.05 4.96 -6.03
C MET A 257 -4.69 3.72 -6.68
N ALA A 258 -6.01 3.71 -6.89
CA ALA A 258 -6.69 2.70 -7.69
C ALA A 258 -6.17 2.70 -9.13
N ALA A 259 -5.97 3.89 -9.71
CA ALA A 259 -5.40 4.02 -11.06
C ALA A 259 -3.96 3.48 -11.13
N VAL A 260 -3.13 3.74 -10.11
CA VAL A 260 -1.78 3.16 -10.03
C VAL A 260 -1.86 1.64 -10.02
N MET A 261 -2.66 1.03 -9.13
CA MET A 261 -2.76 -0.42 -9.03
C MET A 261 -3.25 -1.05 -10.34
N GLY A 262 -4.27 -0.47 -10.96
CA GLY A 262 -4.82 -0.95 -12.24
C GLY A 262 -3.83 -0.82 -13.40
N ALA A 263 -3.14 0.34 -13.50
CA ALA A 263 -2.14 0.57 -14.54
C ALA A 263 -0.94 -0.39 -14.43
N PHE A 264 -0.62 -0.86 -13.23
CA PHE A 264 0.38 -1.90 -13.00
C PHE A 264 -0.17 -3.34 -13.09
N GLY A 265 -1.45 -3.51 -13.42
CA GLY A 265 -2.05 -4.81 -13.78
C GLY A 265 -2.69 -5.58 -12.63
N ALA A 266 -2.90 -4.97 -11.48
CA ALA A 266 -3.69 -5.59 -10.43
C ALA A 266 -5.12 -5.84 -10.92
N GLN A 267 -5.66 -7.01 -10.59
CA GLN A 267 -7.06 -7.37 -10.81
C GLN A 267 -7.90 -7.22 -9.54
N HIS A 268 -7.24 -7.33 -8.41
CA HIS A 268 -7.76 -7.01 -7.09
C HIS A 268 -6.78 -6.10 -6.40
N ALA A 269 -7.26 -5.11 -5.67
CA ALA A 269 -6.41 -4.28 -4.85
C ALA A 269 -7.16 -3.65 -3.68
N MET A 270 -6.46 -3.42 -2.57
CA MET A 270 -6.97 -2.70 -1.41
C MET A 270 -5.92 -1.76 -0.86
N LEU A 271 -6.35 -0.69 -0.19
CA LEU A 271 -5.47 0.11 0.63
C LEU A 271 -5.14 -0.62 1.93
N LEU A 272 -3.95 -0.34 2.42
CA LEU A 272 -3.52 -0.61 3.78
C LEU A 272 -3.40 0.72 4.52
N ASP A 273 -3.15 0.70 5.84
CA ASP A 273 -2.97 1.94 6.61
C ASP A 273 -1.80 2.74 6.04
N GLY A 274 -2.15 3.91 5.55
CA GLY A 274 -1.25 4.86 4.89
C GLY A 274 -0.67 5.89 5.85
N GLY A 275 -0.44 7.09 5.33
CA GLY A 275 -0.01 8.23 6.11
C GLY A 275 1.26 7.97 6.91
N ILE A 276 1.20 8.29 8.21
CA ILE A 276 2.32 8.09 9.15
C ILE A 276 2.60 6.62 9.47
N SER A 277 1.68 5.71 9.14
CA SER A 277 1.80 4.26 9.39
C SER A 277 2.50 3.52 8.26
N ALA A 278 2.44 4.05 7.03
CA ALA A 278 2.96 3.39 5.85
C ALA A 278 4.46 3.08 5.97
N GLN A 279 4.82 1.80 5.93
CA GLN A 279 6.20 1.34 5.98
C GLN A 279 6.39 0.06 5.19
N LEU A 280 7.54 -0.03 4.53
CA LEU A 280 7.90 -1.12 3.62
C LEU A 280 9.40 -1.39 3.73
N ALA A 281 9.80 -2.66 3.79
CA ALA A 281 11.18 -3.10 3.55
C ALA A 281 11.20 -4.11 2.41
N ILE A 282 12.25 -4.05 1.62
CA ILE A 282 12.53 -4.99 0.53
C ILE A 282 14.02 -5.34 0.61
N SER A 283 14.33 -6.62 0.71
CA SER A 283 15.71 -7.09 0.63
C SER A 283 16.14 -7.26 -0.82
N ASP A 284 17.28 -6.69 -1.18
CA ASP A 284 17.87 -6.88 -2.50
C ASP A 284 18.43 -8.31 -2.67
N SER A 285 18.95 -8.62 -3.85
CA SER A 285 19.46 -9.96 -4.19
C SER A 285 20.65 -10.43 -3.33
N VAL A 286 21.31 -9.53 -2.63
CA VAL A 286 22.42 -9.83 -1.71
C VAL A 286 22.02 -9.73 -0.24
N GLY A 287 20.75 -9.47 0.04
CA GLY A 287 20.19 -9.44 1.39
C GLY A 287 20.25 -8.08 2.09
N HIS A 288 20.63 -7.00 1.39
CA HIS A 288 20.58 -5.66 1.97
C HIS A 288 19.15 -5.12 1.94
N ALA A 289 18.64 -4.73 3.08
CA ALA A 289 17.30 -4.16 3.18
C ALA A 289 17.28 -2.71 2.69
N LYS A 290 16.33 -2.41 1.79
CA LYS A 290 15.90 -1.06 1.48
C LYS A 290 14.64 -0.79 2.28
N GLU A 291 14.65 0.28 3.07
CA GLU A 291 13.62 0.56 4.05
C GLU A 291 12.97 1.93 3.80
N TRP A 292 11.66 1.92 3.76
CA TRP A 292 10.82 3.13 3.79
C TRP A 292 10.07 3.14 5.12
N LYS A 293 10.62 3.87 6.09
CA LYS A 293 10.14 3.87 7.49
C LYS A 293 8.87 4.71 7.63
N GLY A 294 7.91 4.23 8.42
CA GLY A 294 6.80 5.02 8.93
C GLY A 294 7.23 5.89 10.12
N LEU A 295 6.33 6.76 10.56
CA LEU A 295 6.46 7.56 11.78
C LEU A 295 5.74 6.94 12.98
N ARG A 296 4.95 5.89 12.74
CA ARG A 296 4.08 5.25 13.73
C ARG A 296 4.37 3.75 13.81
N LYS A 297 4.39 3.20 15.02
CA LYS A 297 4.35 1.75 15.22
C LYS A 297 2.96 1.20 14.89
N VAL A 298 2.92 -0.01 14.35
CA VAL A 298 1.69 -0.66 13.88
C VAL A 298 1.46 -2.00 14.58
N PRO A 299 0.21 -2.49 14.71
CA PRO A 299 -0.10 -3.72 15.42
C PRO A 299 0.09 -4.98 14.59
N LEU A 300 0.10 -4.87 13.25
CA LEU A 300 0.14 -6.00 12.34
C LEU A 300 1.01 -5.71 11.13
N ALA A 301 1.78 -6.70 10.70
CA ALA A 301 2.56 -6.65 9.47
C ALA A 301 2.42 -7.94 8.66
N LEU A 302 2.51 -7.82 7.34
CA LEU A 302 2.72 -8.93 6.41
C LEU A 302 4.22 -9.09 6.17
N VAL A 303 4.70 -10.30 6.33
CA VAL A 303 6.11 -10.66 6.15
C VAL A 303 6.21 -11.76 5.12
N ALA A 304 7.00 -11.54 4.07
CA ALA A 304 7.30 -12.52 3.05
C ALA A 304 8.77 -12.94 3.13
N ARG A 305 9.03 -14.24 3.05
CA ARG A 305 10.37 -14.83 3.02
C ARG A 305 10.54 -15.68 1.78
N ALA A 306 11.76 -15.75 1.23
CA ALA A 306 12.05 -16.69 0.16
C ALA A 306 11.73 -18.11 0.62
N GLY A 307 11.05 -18.89 -0.23
CA GLY A 307 10.81 -20.30 0.00
C GLY A 307 12.14 -21.08 -0.03
N HIS A 308 12.23 -22.10 0.76
CA HIS A 308 13.37 -23.02 0.74
C HIS A 308 13.23 -24.04 -0.37
#